data_d299f91988c0b5224a777a0d5581eff7
#
_entry.id   d299f91988c0b5224a777a0d5581eff7
#
_cell.length_a   1.000
_cell.length_b   1.000
_cell.length_c   1.000
_cell.angle_alpha   90.00
_cell.angle_beta   90.00
_cell.angle_gamma   90.00
#
_symmetry.space_group_name_H-M   'P 1'
#
loop_
_entity.id
_entity.type
_entity.pdbx_description
1 polymer ?
#
loop_
_entity_poly.entity_id
_entity_poly.type
_entity_poly.pdbx_seq_one_letter_code
_entity_poly.pdbx_strand_id
1 'polypeptide(L)'
;MEKKCIKISNIKISPDKNTAFLEGIIKKELRLGKDAQIDYEIAKRSLDCRHKPQVMYIYSVEVYKVVRSGKEEKLENVLKKSGCKNAVMSKRIIYKFPVNATENVNEDERPVVIGFGPAGIFCALELAKAGLRPVVYERGQDVDTRTKKVAQFWETGELDTECNVQFGEGGAGTFSDGKLNTQISDTFGRIRYVLQSFVEFGASEEILYANKPHIGTDVLAIVIKNIRQHITALGGEVNFGSCLKKIEIKDGKVCGVVIADKDGEYARKCSKVCLAIGHSSRDTFEYLHSENIDMEPKPFAVGVRIEHPQEMINCNAYADAAYELPAADYKVTYKTKNTDKERGVYSFCMCPGGYVVNASSENGRTCVNGMSYSGRDSRNANSAIIVTVGPDDFGHGVLDGIKFQRQLEANAYAEGNGKVPVQLFGDFEKNITTTELGEVEPCIKGEYTFANLRNVLPSYVTDSVVEGVHGFSKFIHDFDRKDAVLSGVESRTSSPVRIIRNDELVSTSVSGLYPCGEGAGYAGGITSAAVDGVKVAEYMAVTAACMG
;
A
#
# COMPACT_ATOMS: atom_id res chain seq x y z
N MET A 1 16.06 -10.71 17.71
CA MET A 1 16.56 -12.06 18.06
C MET A 1 16.68 -12.91 16.80
N GLU A 2 17.60 -13.89 16.78
CA GLU A 2 17.73 -14.83 15.66
C GLU A 2 17.23 -16.22 16.06
N LYS A 3 16.36 -16.83 15.25
CA LYS A 3 15.92 -18.23 15.43
C LYS A 3 16.52 -19.06 14.30
N LYS A 4 17.37 -20.03 14.64
CA LYS A 4 17.98 -20.95 13.67
C LYS A 4 16.93 -21.90 13.09
N CYS A 5 17.05 -22.25 11.82
CA CYS A 5 16.15 -23.19 11.14
C CYS A 5 16.88 -23.91 9.99
N ILE A 6 16.29 -25.02 9.54
CA ILE A 6 16.57 -25.59 8.21
C ILE A 6 15.56 -25.00 7.24
N LYS A 7 16.02 -24.25 6.26
CA LYS A 7 15.18 -23.76 5.16
C LYS A 7 15.22 -24.75 4.01
N ILE A 8 14.04 -25.27 3.63
CA ILE A 8 13.87 -26.15 2.46
C ILE A 8 13.11 -25.35 1.41
N SER A 9 13.66 -25.25 0.22
CA SER A 9 13.08 -24.48 -0.89
C SER A 9 12.66 -25.38 -2.05
N ASN A 10 11.86 -24.84 -2.97
CA ASN A 10 11.46 -25.51 -4.21
C ASN A 10 10.64 -26.79 -4.01
N ILE A 11 9.81 -26.84 -2.97
CA ILE A 11 8.84 -27.93 -2.75
C ILE A 11 7.65 -27.70 -3.70
N LYS A 12 7.45 -28.61 -4.66
CA LYS A 12 6.36 -28.50 -5.66
C LYS A 12 5.15 -29.28 -5.19
N ILE A 13 3.99 -28.61 -5.18
CA ILE A 13 2.70 -29.21 -4.83
C ILE A 13 1.67 -28.80 -5.88
N SER A 14 0.87 -29.77 -6.34
CA SER A 14 -0.25 -29.50 -7.26
C SER A 14 -1.33 -28.65 -6.56
N PRO A 15 -2.01 -27.73 -7.27
CA PRO A 15 -3.02 -26.85 -6.68
C PRO A 15 -4.22 -27.56 -6.04
N ASP A 16 -4.54 -28.78 -6.45
CA ASP A 16 -5.59 -29.62 -5.86
C ASP A 16 -5.23 -30.19 -4.47
N LYS A 17 -3.97 -30.06 -4.04
CA LYS A 17 -3.49 -30.55 -2.74
C LYS A 17 -3.34 -29.41 -1.75
N ASN A 18 -3.81 -29.63 -0.53
CA ASN A 18 -3.69 -28.67 0.56
C ASN A 18 -2.30 -28.75 1.25
N THR A 19 -2.05 -27.85 2.19
CA THR A 19 -0.79 -27.75 2.94
C THR A 19 -0.53 -28.94 3.88
N ALA A 20 -1.52 -29.79 4.16
CA ALA A 20 -1.33 -30.99 5.00
C ALA A 20 -0.30 -31.98 4.41
N PHE A 21 -0.08 -31.94 3.09
CA PHE A 21 0.96 -32.76 2.45
C PHE A 21 2.38 -32.29 2.73
N LEU A 22 2.58 -31.03 3.18
CA LEU A 22 3.92 -30.46 3.40
C LEU A 22 4.72 -31.22 4.44
N GLU A 23 4.11 -31.60 5.57
CA GLU A 23 4.80 -32.32 6.64
C GLU A 23 5.43 -33.63 6.15
N GLY A 24 4.67 -34.40 5.37
CA GLY A 24 5.16 -35.65 4.79
C GLY A 24 6.30 -35.44 3.81
N ILE A 25 6.24 -34.37 3.00
CA ILE A 25 7.32 -34.01 2.06
C ILE A 25 8.57 -33.55 2.83
N ILE A 26 8.41 -32.70 3.85
CA ILE A 26 9.51 -32.24 4.70
C ILE A 26 10.22 -33.44 5.36
N LYS A 27 9.46 -34.37 5.94
CA LYS A 27 10.01 -35.58 6.55
C LYS A 27 10.79 -36.42 5.53
N LYS A 28 10.26 -36.57 4.32
CA LYS A 28 10.95 -37.28 3.23
C LYS A 28 12.24 -36.59 2.82
N GLU A 29 12.21 -35.29 2.57
CA GLU A 29 13.37 -34.49 2.18
C GLU A 29 14.48 -34.53 3.24
N LEU A 30 14.12 -34.49 4.51
CA LEU A 30 15.05 -34.57 5.63
C LEU A 30 15.40 -36.00 6.05
N ARG A 31 14.89 -37.03 5.35
CA ARG A 31 15.06 -38.46 5.67
C ARG A 31 14.69 -38.81 7.11
N LEU A 32 13.56 -38.23 7.56
CA LEU A 32 13.00 -38.47 8.88
C LEU A 32 12.04 -39.67 8.84
N GLY A 33 11.95 -40.44 9.93
CA GLY A 33 10.91 -41.47 10.09
C GLY A 33 9.52 -40.85 10.21
N LYS A 34 8.48 -41.66 9.97
CA LYS A 34 7.07 -41.20 10.07
C LYS A 34 6.72 -40.72 11.49
N ASP A 35 7.35 -41.28 12.50
CA ASP A 35 7.22 -41.01 13.93
C ASP A 35 7.92 -39.72 14.38
N ALA A 36 8.80 -39.15 13.55
CA ALA A 36 9.46 -37.92 13.89
C ALA A 36 8.45 -36.74 13.99
N GLN A 37 8.59 -35.96 15.03
CA GLN A 37 7.82 -34.73 15.19
C GLN A 37 8.66 -33.55 14.68
N ILE A 38 8.05 -32.66 13.91
CA ILE A 38 8.70 -31.46 13.39
C ILE A 38 7.87 -30.22 13.71
N ASP A 39 8.57 -29.13 14.07
CA ASP A 39 7.99 -27.80 14.16
C ASP A 39 8.49 -26.99 12.96
N TYR A 40 7.56 -26.54 12.10
CA TYR A 40 7.91 -25.82 10.89
C TYR A 40 6.89 -24.74 10.56
N GLU A 41 7.33 -23.75 9.81
CA GLU A 41 6.47 -22.71 9.24
C GLU A 41 6.64 -22.66 7.71
N ILE A 42 5.57 -22.29 7.01
CA ILE A 42 5.66 -21.95 5.59
C ILE A 42 6.31 -20.56 5.49
N ALA A 43 7.46 -20.49 4.82
CA ALA A 43 8.18 -19.24 4.63
C ALA A 43 7.74 -18.50 3.36
N LYS A 44 7.34 -19.26 2.33
CA LYS A 44 6.88 -18.69 1.05
C LYS A 44 6.04 -19.69 0.27
N ARG A 45 4.98 -19.19 -0.37
CA ARG A 45 4.22 -19.89 -1.42
C ARG A 45 4.14 -19.01 -2.66
N SER A 46 4.51 -19.53 -3.80
CA SER A 46 4.36 -18.88 -5.12
C SER A 46 3.74 -19.82 -6.12
N LEU A 47 3.09 -19.26 -7.14
CA LEU A 47 2.53 -20.03 -8.26
C LEU A 47 3.56 -20.08 -9.39
N ASP A 48 3.84 -21.25 -9.93
CA ASP A 48 4.71 -21.46 -11.09
C ASP A 48 3.84 -21.80 -12.32
N CYS A 49 3.69 -20.80 -13.20
CA CYS A 49 2.91 -20.89 -14.43
C CYS A 49 3.78 -20.98 -15.69
N ARG A 50 5.10 -21.24 -15.55
CA ARG A 50 6.03 -21.27 -16.70
C ARG A 50 5.76 -22.43 -17.67
N HIS A 51 5.09 -23.48 -17.20
CA HIS A 51 4.76 -24.68 -17.97
C HIS A 51 3.24 -24.87 -18.10
N LYS A 52 2.49 -23.76 -18.26
CA LYS A 52 1.04 -23.80 -18.44
C LYS A 52 0.62 -24.73 -19.59
N PRO A 53 -0.48 -25.47 -19.48
CA PRO A 53 -1.48 -25.41 -18.41
C PRO A 53 -1.09 -26.12 -17.10
N GLN A 54 0.10 -26.72 -16.99
CA GLN A 54 0.59 -27.39 -15.79
C GLN A 54 1.08 -26.36 -14.78
N VAL A 55 0.19 -25.91 -13.93
CA VAL A 55 0.49 -24.94 -12.86
C VAL A 55 0.81 -25.67 -11.56
N MET A 56 1.80 -25.18 -10.80
CA MET A 56 2.22 -25.78 -9.53
C MET A 56 2.41 -24.70 -8.46
N TYR A 57 2.06 -25.01 -7.22
CA TYR A 57 2.54 -24.22 -6.08
C TYR A 57 3.98 -24.59 -5.74
N ILE A 58 4.81 -23.59 -5.52
CA ILE A 58 6.19 -23.73 -5.05
C ILE A 58 6.26 -23.21 -3.63
N TYR A 59 6.57 -24.09 -2.69
CA TYR A 59 6.73 -23.75 -1.29
C TYR A 59 8.19 -23.66 -0.89
N SER A 60 8.48 -22.77 0.07
CA SER A 60 9.65 -22.81 0.93
C SER A 60 9.19 -22.91 2.36
N VAL A 61 9.84 -23.75 3.16
CA VAL A 61 9.50 -23.96 4.57
C VAL A 61 10.74 -23.77 5.45
N GLU A 62 10.52 -23.42 6.70
CA GLU A 62 11.55 -23.29 7.72
C GLU A 62 11.23 -24.23 8.88
N VAL A 63 12.13 -25.21 9.10
CA VAL A 63 12.00 -26.22 10.16
C VAL A 63 12.85 -25.78 11.36
N TYR A 64 12.19 -25.58 12.49
CA TYR A 64 12.81 -25.04 13.71
C TYR A 64 13.15 -26.10 14.73
N LYS A 65 12.46 -27.25 14.69
CA LYS A 65 12.64 -28.31 15.66
C LYS A 65 12.39 -29.68 15.02
N VAL A 66 13.19 -30.65 15.39
CA VAL A 66 13.02 -32.06 15.01
C VAL A 66 13.19 -32.91 16.26
N VAL A 67 12.19 -33.74 16.56
CA VAL A 67 12.21 -34.68 17.70
C VAL A 67 12.10 -36.10 17.19
N ARG A 68 13.01 -37.00 17.56
CA ARG A 68 12.96 -38.43 17.30
C ARG A 68 13.05 -39.21 18.59
N SER A 69 12.22 -40.22 18.77
CA SER A 69 12.20 -41.07 19.97
C SER A 69 12.26 -40.26 21.28
N GLY A 70 11.51 -39.14 21.32
CA GLY A 70 11.41 -38.24 22.45
C GLY A 70 12.62 -37.31 22.67
N LYS A 71 13.64 -37.36 21.79
CA LYS A 71 14.85 -36.50 21.90
C LYS A 71 14.89 -35.48 20.77
N GLU A 72 15.20 -34.23 21.12
CA GLU A 72 15.43 -33.16 20.15
C GLU A 72 16.80 -33.34 19.48
N GLU A 73 16.80 -33.32 18.13
CA GLU A 73 18.02 -33.41 17.33
C GLU A 73 18.57 -32.03 16.99
N LYS A 74 19.90 -31.89 16.97
CA LYS A 74 20.54 -30.67 16.43
C LYS A 74 20.27 -30.56 14.95
N LEU A 75 19.75 -29.40 14.49
CA LEU A 75 19.35 -29.15 13.11
C LEU A 75 20.52 -29.37 12.12
N GLU A 76 21.75 -29.00 12.52
CA GLU A 76 22.93 -29.20 11.69
C GLU A 76 23.18 -30.70 11.39
N ASN A 77 22.93 -31.58 12.37
CA ASN A 77 23.05 -33.02 12.19
C ASN A 77 21.94 -33.60 11.30
N VAL A 78 20.71 -33.10 11.47
CA VAL A 78 19.57 -33.49 10.63
C VAL A 78 19.86 -33.13 9.18
N LEU A 79 20.29 -31.88 8.92
CA LEU A 79 20.61 -31.42 7.58
C LEU A 79 21.75 -32.25 6.95
N LYS A 80 22.84 -32.47 7.66
CA LYS A 80 23.99 -33.29 7.19
C LYS A 80 23.57 -34.70 6.81
N LYS A 81 22.73 -35.35 7.62
CA LYS A 81 22.22 -36.72 7.37
C LYS A 81 21.25 -36.78 6.22
N SER A 82 20.47 -35.72 5.98
CA SER A 82 19.47 -35.69 4.93
C SER A 82 20.06 -35.75 3.52
N GLY A 83 21.20 -35.09 3.30
CA GLY A 83 21.79 -34.90 1.97
C GLY A 83 20.88 -34.13 1.00
N CYS A 84 19.86 -33.42 1.51
CA CYS A 84 18.91 -32.68 0.70
C CYS A 84 19.59 -31.45 0.07
N LYS A 85 19.61 -31.41 -1.27
CA LYS A 85 20.24 -30.31 -2.03
C LYS A 85 19.46 -28.98 -1.94
N ASN A 86 18.16 -29.04 -1.65
CA ASN A 86 17.28 -27.89 -1.58
C ASN A 86 17.14 -27.34 -0.16
N ALA A 87 17.89 -27.92 0.81
CA ALA A 87 17.87 -27.53 2.21
C ALA A 87 19.19 -26.87 2.64
N VAL A 88 19.10 -25.80 3.41
CA VAL A 88 20.25 -25.05 3.96
C VAL A 88 19.98 -24.63 5.39
N MET A 89 21.05 -24.51 6.20
CA MET A 89 20.93 -23.80 7.47
C MET A 89 20.64 -22.33 7.23
N SER A 90 19.68 -21.80 7.94
CA SER A 90 19.24 -20.42 7.86
C SER A 90 18.91 -19.85 9.23
N LYS A 91 18.67 -18.56 9.29
CA LYS A 91 18.25 -17.86 10.48
C LYS A 91 17.07 -16.96 10.12
N ARG A 92 16.07 -16.94 10.98
CA ARG A 92 14.99 -15.95 10.91
C ARG A 92 15.27 -14.84 11.93
N ILE A 93 15.19 -13.60 11.48
CA ILE A 93 15.25 -12.43 12.34
C ILE A 93 13.86 -12.20 12.90
N ILE A 94 13.76 -12.18 14.23
CA ILE A 94 12.54 -11.84 14.95
C ILE A 94 12.68 -10.41 15.43
N TYR A 95 11.80 -9.54 14.94
CA TYR A 95 11.76 -8.15 15.38
C TYR A 95 11.43 -8.06 16.87
N LYS A 96 12.04 -7.10 17.54
CA LYS A 96 11.73 -6.72 18.91
C LYS A 96 11.85 -5.21 19.03
N PHE A 97 10.80 -4.58 19.56
CA PHE A 97 10.81 -3.14 19.82
C PHE A 97 11.92 -2.80 20.84
N PRO A 98 12.70 -1.73 20.62
CA PRO A 98 13.93 -1.49 21.39
C PRO A 98 13.70 -0.97 22.81
N VAL A 99 12.50 -0.47 23.11
CA VAL A 99 12.19 0.16 24.41
C VAL A 99 11.19 -0.70 25.17
N ASN A 100 11.39 -0.84 26.48
CA ASN A 100 10.41 -1.46 27.35
C ASN A 100 9.30 -0.44 27.70
N ALA A 101 8.13 -0.95 28.07
CA ALA A 101 7.03 -0.12 28.53
C ALA A 101 7.47 0.82 29.66
N THR A 102 7.08 2.08 29.55
CA THR A 102 7.30 3.11 30.60
C THR A 102 5.99 3.33 31.32
N GLU A 103 6.06 3.44 32.65
CA GLU A 103 4.91 3.84 33.48
C GLU A 103 4.97 5.37 33.69
N ASN A 104 3.79 6.03 33.67
CA ASN A 104 3.62 7.45 34.02
C ASN A 104 4.16 8.52 33.04
N VAL A 105 3.74 8.48 31.76
CA VAL A 105 3.97 9.60 30.84
C VAL A 105 3.07 10.79 31.23
N ASN A 106 3.65 11.97 31.40
CA ASN A 106 2.93 13.23 31.64
C ASN A 106 2.03 13.57 30.43
N GLU A 107 0.85 14.16 30.66
CA GLU A 107 -0.10 14.52 29.60
C GLU A 107 0.52 15.45 28.53
N ASP A 108 1.34 16.42 28.92
CA ASP A 108 2.00 17.35 28.02
C ASP A 108 3.18 16.71 27.23
N GLU A 109 3.59 15.49 27.60
CA GLU A 109 4.69 14.73 26.97
C GLU A 109 4.20 13.57 26.09
N ARG A 110 2.91 13.31 26.08
CA ARG A 110 2.31 12.27 25.22
C ARG A 110 2.61 12.59 23.76
N PRO A 111 3.20 11.64 23.01
CA PRO A 111 3.50 11.86 21.60
C PRO A 111 2.22 12.04 20.78
N VAL A 112 2.25 12.97 19.84
CA VAL A 112 1.14 13.23 18.91
C VAL A 112 1.41 12.54 17.57
N VAL A 113 0.38 11.92 17.00
CA VAL A 113 0.41 11.32 15.66
C VAL A 113 -0.65 12.00 14.80
N ILE A 114 -0.22 12.61 13.70
CA ILE A 114 -1.11 13.26 12.73
C ILE A 114 -1.33 12.36 11.54
N GLY A 115 -2.59 11.94 11.35
CA GLY A 115 -3.01 11.00 10.33
C GLY A 115 -3.05 9.56 10.84
N PHE A 116 -4.10 8.83 10.46
CA PHE A 116 -4.34 7.43 10.89
C PHE A 116 -4.41 6.47 9.69
N GLY A 117 -3.52 6.70 8.69
CA GLY A 117 -3.16 5.73 7.67
C GLY A 117 -2.14 4.71 8.19
N PRO A 118 -1.61 3.78 7.34
CA PRO A 118 -0.74 2.69 7.79
C PRO A 118 0.48 3.15 8.60
N ALA A 119 1.10 4.28 8.23
CA ALA A 119 2.23 4.85 8.97
C ALA A 119 1.82 5.32 10.38
N GLY A 120 0.74 6.10 10.48
CA GLY A 120 0.25 6.60 11.77
C GLY A 120 -0.28 5.49 12.67
N ILE A 121 -0.99 4.51 12.10
CA ILE A 121 -1.49 3.34 12.83
C ILE A 121 -0.36 2.57 13.49
N PHE A 122 0.69 2.21 12.74
CA PHE A 122 1.81 1.44 13.30
C PHE A 122 2.69 2.27 14.21
N CYS A 123 2.85 3.57 13.96
CA CYS A 123 3.51 4.47 14.90
C CYS A 123 2.74 4.51 16.24
N ALA A 124 1.44 4.76 16.20
CA ALA A 124 0.61 4.80 17.41
C ALA A 124 0.55 3.46 18.15
N LEU A 125 0.46 2.33 17.41
CA LEU A 125 0.44 0.98 17.99
C LEU A 125 1.72 0.70 18.80
N GLU A 126 2.88 0.99 18.23
CA GLU A 126 4.16 0.73 18.90
C GLU A 126 4.39 1.68 20.10
N LEU A 127 4.03 2.96 19.96
CA LEU A 127 4.08 3.91 21.07
C LEU A 127 3.12 3.50 22.21
N ALA A 128 1.93 3.00 21.89
CA ALA A 128 0.98 2.50 22.88
C ALA A 128 1.50 1.24 23.60
N LYS A 129 2.05 0.26 22.84
CA LYS A 129 2.70 -0.92 23.40
C LYS A 129 3.90 -0.57 24.31
N ALA A 130 4.59 0.53 24.00
CA ALA A 130 5.68 1.07 24.83
C ALA A 130 5.20 1.88 26.04
N GLY A 131 3.89 1.98 26.29
CA GLY A 131 3.30 2.71 27.45
C GLY A 131 3.26 4.24 27.28
N LEU A 132 3.61 4.77 26.09
CA LEU A 132 3.71 6.21 25.86
C LEU A 132 2.35 6.90 25.61
N ARG A 133 1.25 6.17 25.58
CA ARG A 133 -0.13 6.69 25.48
C ARG A 133 -0.30 7.74 24.37
N PRO A 134 -0.02 7.42 23.08
CA PRO A 134 -0.06 8.40 21.98
C PRO A 134 -1.44 9.03 21.84
N VAL A 135 -1.47 10.27 21.31
CA VAL A 135 -2.71 10.94 20.90
C VAL A 135 -2.71 11.10 19.40
N VAL A 136 -3.68 10.48 18.75
CA VAL A 136 -3.82 10.49 17.29
C VAL A 136 -4.91 11.46 16.88
N TYR A 137 -4.63 12.24 15.83
CA TYR A 137 -5.59 13.10 15.16
C TYR A 137 -5.72 12.70 13.69
N GLU A 138 -6.92 12.31 13.28
CA GLU A 138 -7.28 11.97 11.90
C GLU A 138 -8.36 12.92 11.40
N ARG A 139 -8.13 13.55 10.24
CA ARG A 139 -9.06 14.53 9.66
C ARG A 139 -10.40 13.93 9.26
N GLY A 140 -10.38 12.70 8.73
CA GLY A 140 -11.60 11.99 8.36
C GLY A 140 -12.23 11.26 9.53
N GLN A 141 -13.19 10.39 9.22
CA GLN A 141 -13.95 9.64 10.20
C GLN A 141 -13.42 8.22 10.40
N ASP A 142 -13.95 7.54 11.44
CA ASP A 142 -13.73 6.11 11.65
C ASP A 142 -14.17 5.29 10.42
N VAL A 143 -13.66 4.06 10.30
CA VAL A 143 -13.81 3.25 9.09
C VAL A 143 -15.28 2.91 8.77
N ASP A 144 -16.13 2.76 9.79
CA ASP A 144 -17.56 2.43 9.60
C ASP A 144 -18.31 3.66 9.02
N THR A 145 -18.09 4.84 9.59
CA THR A 145 -18.65 6.11 9.12
C THR A 145 -18.09 6.48 7.75
N ARG A 146 -16.78 6.34 7.57
CA ARG A 146 -16.08 6.61 6.31
C ARG A 146 -16.60 5.75 5.17
N THR A 147 -16.82 4.45 5.38
CA THR A 147 -17.36 3.54 4.37
C THR A 147 -18.73 4.00 3.87
N LYS A 148 -19.59 4.46 4.78
CA LYS A 148 -20.90 5.01 4.41
C LYS A 148 -20.79 6.29 3.59
N LYS A 149 -19.92 7.22 4.00
CA LYS A 149 -19.70 8.48 3.28
C LYS A 149 -19.11 8.25 1.88
N VAL A 150 -18.17 7.33 1.74
CA VAL A 150 -17.59 6.97 0.45
C VAL A 150 -18.64 6.31 -0.45
N ALA A 151 -19.47 5.41 0.08
CA ALA A 151 -20.56 4.80 -0.68
C ALA A 151 -21.58 5.85 -1.14
N GLN A 152 -21.98 6.79 -0.28
CA GLN A 152 -22.85 7.92 -0.63
C GLN A 152 -22.22 8.78 -1.74
N PHE A 153 -20.93 9.12 -1.64
CA PHE A 153 -20.23 9.87 -2.68
C PHE A 153 -20.27 9.16 -4.03
N TRP A 154 -20.05 7.83 -4.06
CA TRP A 154 -20.11 7.07 -5.30
C TRP A 154 -21.52 6.99 -5.90
N GLU A 155 -22.56 7.05 -5.06
CA GLU A 155 -23.96 7.01 -5.49
C GLU A 155 -24.49 8.39 -5.92
N THR A 156 -24.12 9.45 -5.19
CA THR A 156 -24.73 10.79 -5.37
C THR A 156 -23.82 11.83 -6.01
N GLY A 157 -22.50 11.57 -6.06
CA GLY A 157 -21.50 12.56 -6.48
C GLY A 157 -21.17 13.63 -5.42
N GLU A 158 -21.81 13.60 -4.23
CA GLU A 158 -21.56 14.56 -3.15
C GLU A 158 -20.28 14.21 -2.39
N LEU A 159 -19.22 14.99 -2.64
CA LEU A 159 -17.90 14.77 -2.03
C LEU A 159 -17.80 15.45 -0.66
N ASP A 160 -17.44 14.65 0.38
CA ASP A 160 -16.92 15.19 1.64
C ASP A 160 -15.39 15.32 1.54
N THR A 161 -14.88 16.57 1.52
CA THR A 161 -13.45 16.85 1.34
C THR A 161 -12.59 16.41 2.53
N GLU A 162 -13.17 16.22 3.70
CA GLU A 162 -12.45 15.77 4.90
C GLU A 162 -12.58 14.26 5.15
N CYS A 163 -13.57 13.58 4.53
CA CYS A 163 -13.81 12.15 4.73
C CYS A 163 -14.17 11.45 3.41
N ASN A 164 -13.20 10.81 2.77
CA ASN A 164 -13.34 10.26 1.42
C ASN A 164 -12.37 9.07 1.19
N VAL A 165 -12.10 8.69 -0.05
CA VAL A 165 -11.18 7.59 -0.40
C VAL A 165 -9.74 7.87 0.05
N GLN A 166 -9.34 9.13 0.24
CA GLN A 166 -7.99 9.51 0.65
C GLN A 166 -7.86 9.70 2.16
N PHE A 167 -8.89 10.26 2.81
CA PHE A 167 -8.89 10.67 4.21
C PHE A 167 -9.85 9.85 5.07
N GLY A 168 -9.43 9.57 6.28
CA GLY A 168 -10.13 8.77 7.29
C GLY A 168 -9.32 7.57 7.75
N GLU A 169 -9.84 6.85 8.73
CA GLU A 169 -9.23 5.69 9.35
C GLU A 169 -8.71 4.69 8.30
N GLY A 170 -7.43 4.33 8.40
CA GLY A 170 -6.74 3.44 7.49
C GLY A 170 -6.13 4.11 6.25
N GLY A 171 -6.37 5.42 6.04
CA GLY A 171 -5.85 6.19 4.90
C GLY A 171 -6.31 5.67 3.55
N ALA A 172 -5.65 6.05 2.47
CA ALA A 172 -5.99 5.62 1.11
C ALA A 172 -5.89 4.09 0.91
N GLY A 173 -5.11 3.39 1.75
CA GLY A 173 -4.97 1.94 1.72
C GLY A 173 -6.27 1.17 1.94
N THR A 174 -7.23 1.72 2.72
CA THR A 174 -8.51 1.09 3.02
C THR A 174 -9.38 0.87 1.78
N PHE A 175 -9.31 1.74 0.79
CA PHE A 175 -10.04 1.61 -0.47
C PHE A 175 -9.09 1.29 -1.63
N SER A 176 -8.27 0.24 -1.46
CA SER A 176 -7.31 -0.26 -2.46
C SER A 176 -7.42 -1.78 -2.60
N ASP A 177 -6.58 -2.41 -3.42
CA ASP A 177 -6.48 -3.88 -3.45
C ASP A 177 -5.89 -4.46 -2.14
N GLY A 178 -5.33 -3.61 -1.28
CA GLY A 178 -4.73 -4.09 -0.03
C GLY A 178 -3.48 -4.94 -0.25
N LYS A 179 -2.67 -4.63 -1.26
CA LYS A 179 -1.38 -5.28 -1.50
C LYS A 179 -0.42 -5.01 -0.36
N LEU A 180 0.18 -6.08 0.16
CA LEU A 180 1.12 -6.03 1.27
C LEU A 180 2.56 -6.31 0.84
N ASN A 181 2.81 -6.60 -0.43
CA ASN A 181 4.18 -6.77 -0.93
C ASN A 181 4.92 -5.44 -1.01
N THR A 182 6.20 -5.46 -0.66
CA THR A 182 7.07 -4.29 -0.68
C THR A 182 8.46 -4.66 -1.22
N GLN A 183 9.20 -3.67 -1.70
CA GLN A 183 10.58 -3.83 -2.17
C GLN A 183 11.61 -3.19 -1.23
N ILE A 184 11.18 -2.69 -0.06
CA ILE A 184 12.12 -2.11 0.91
C ILE A 184 13.06 -3.18 1.47
N SER A 185 14.31 -2.81 1.74
CA SER A 185 15.24 -3.65 2.47
C SER A 185 14.88 -3.68 3.95
N ASP A 186 14.85 -4.88 4.55
CA ASP A 186 14.52 -5.06 5.97
C ASP A 186 15.49 -6.06 6.61
N THR A 187 16.48 -5.53 7.32
CA THR A 187 17.48 -6.31 8.07
C THR A 187 17.07 -6.58 9.52
N PHE A 188 15.95 -6.02 9.98
CA PHE A 188 15.49 -6.08 11.36
C PHE A 188 14.23 -6.94 11.56
N GLY A 189 13.59 -7.39 10.46
CA GLY A 189 12.39 -8.23 10.52
C GLY A 189 11.08 -7.44 10.71
N ARG A 190 11.07 -6.12 10.46
CA ARG A 190 9.89 -5.25 10.61
C ARG A 190 8.79 -5.59 9.60
N ILE A 191 9.14 -5.98 8.36
CA ILE A 191 8.13 -6.39 7.36
C ILE A 191 7.31 -7.56 7.90
N ARG A 192 7.99 -8.62 8.37
CA ARG A 192 7.27 -9.77 8.91
C ARG A 192 6.49 -9.42 10.17
N TYR A 193 7.01 -8.55 11.02
CA TYR A 193 6.32 -8.06 12.20
C TYR A 193 5.01 -7.33 11.83
N VAL A 194 5.03 -6.45 10.84
CA VAL A 194 3.83 -5.77 10.32
C VAL A 194 2.81 -6.77 9.81
N LEU A 195 3.22 -7.78 9.04
CA LEU A 195 2.31 -8.82 8.56
C LEU A 195 1.75 -9.67 9.71
N GLN A 196 2.58 -10.02 10.71
CA GLN A 196 2.13 -10.72 11.91
C GLN A 196 1.12 -9.90 12.72
N SER A 197 1.33 -8.59 12.82
CA SER A 197 0.36 -7.70 13.46
C SER A 197 -0.98 -7.69 12.71
N PHE A 198 -0.97 -7.64 11.37
CA PHE A 198 -2.23 -7.76 10.62
C PHE A 198 -2.95 -9.09 10.90
N VAL A 199 -2.22 -10.20 11.01
CA VAL A 199 -2.81 -11.52 11.37
C VAL A 199 -3.35 -11.50 12.81
N GLU A 200 -2.59 -10.96 13.77
CA GLU A 200 -3.03 -10.80 15.16
C GLU A 200 -4.37 -10.06 15.26
N PHE A 201 -4.58 -9.08 14.39
CA PHE A 201 -5.81 -8.27 14.37
C PHE A 201 -6.87 -8.74 13.38
N GLY A 202 -6.75 -9.93 12.78
CA GLY A 202 -7.82 -10.60 12.06
C GLY A 202 -7.60 -10.85 10.57
N ALA A 203 -6.41 -10.59 10.04
CA ALA A 203 -6.08 -11.00 8.68
C ALA A 203 -5.77 -12.50 8.59
N SER A 204 -5.91 -13.08 7.40
CA SER A 204 -5.53 -14.48 7.15
C SER A 204 -4.04 -14.71 7.34
N GLU A 205 -3.66 -15.83 7.96
CA GLU A 205 -2.26 -16.27 8.07
C GLU A 205 -1.56 -16.43 6.71
N GLU A 206 -2.33 -16.58 5.65
CA GLU A 206 -1.81 -16.71 4.29
C GLU A 206 -0.93 -15.53 3.87
N ILE A 207 -1.19 -14.33 4.37
CA ILE A 207 -0.37 -13.14 4.08
C ILE A 207 1.08 -13.28 4.56
N LEU A 208 1.35 -14.16 5.53
CA LEU A 208 2.70 -14.38 6.06
C LEU A 208 3.62 -15.13 5.08
N TYR A 209 3.04 -15.86 4.13
CA TYR A 209 3.81 -16.71 3.22
C TYR A 209 3.41 -16.57 1.73
N ALA A 210 2.30 -15.96 1.39
CA ALA A 210 1.96 -15.68 0.00
C ALA A 210 3.04 -14.80 -0.65
N ASN A 211 3.48 -15.14 -1.87
CA ASN A 211 4.49 -14.36 -2.59
C ASN A 211 4.00 -12.93 -2.94
N LYS A 212 2.70 -12.80 -3.15
CA LYS A 212 2.00 -11.53 -3.39
C LYS A 212 0.85 -11.41 -2.40
N PRO A 213 1.13 -11.13 -1.12
CA PRO A 213 0.11 -11.07 -0.10
C PRO A 213 -0.81 -9.88 -0.34
N HIS A 214 -2.11 -10.09 -0.14
CA HIS A 214 -3.13 -9.04 -0.16
C HIS A 214 -4.16 -9.31 0.91
N ILE A 215 -4.88 -8.27 1.31
CA ILE A 215 -5.85 -8.37 2.40
C ILE A 215 -7.29 -8.03 1.96
N GLY A 216 -7.45 -7.21 0.92
CA GLY A 216 -8.75 -6.72 0.45
C GLY A 216 -9.33 -5.61 1.34
N THR A 217 -10.13 -4.77 0.75
CA THR A 217 -10.75 -3.60 1.42
C THR A 217 -11.62 -4.02 2.62
N ASP A 218 -12.41 -5.06 2.46
CA ASP A 218 -13.36 -5.59 3.44
C ASP A 218 -12.66 -6.11 4.71
N VAL A 219 -11.63 -6.92 4.56
CA VAL A 219 -10.87 -7.47 5.69
C VAL A 219 -9.99 -6.41 6.34
N LEU A 220 -9.37 -5.53 5.54
CA LEU A 220 -8.51 -4.47 6.06
C LEU A 220 -9.27 -3.51 6.98
N ALA A 221 -10.52 -3.19 6.66
CA ALA A 221 -11.37 -2.37 7.52
C ALA A 221 -11.55 -2.96 8.93
N ILE A 222 -11.75 -4.27 9.03
CA ILE A 222 -11.89 -4.99 10.30
C ILE A 222 -10.58 -4.96 11.08
N VAL A 223 -9.47 -5.26 10.42
CA VAL A 223 -8.13 -5.28 11.02
C VAL A 223 -7.75 -3.91 11.60
N ILE A 224 -7.98 -2.84 10.85
CA ILE A 224 -7.68 -1.47 11.28
C ILE A 224 -8.51 -1.09 12.51
N LYS A 225 -9.80 -1.39 12.50
CA LYS A 225 -10.69 -1.18 13.65
C LYS A 225 -10.20 -1.90 14.90
N ASN A 226 -9.75 -3.17 14.77
CA ASN A 226 -9.22 -3.95 15.88
C ASN A 226 -7.90 -3.35 16.41
N ILE A 227 -7.01 -2.87 15.53
CA ILE A 227 -5.78 -2.18 15.95
C ILE A 227 -6.12 -0.90 16.74
N ARG A 228 -7.07 -0.08 16.27
CA ARG A 228 -7.52 1.11 16.99
C ARG A 228 -8.03 0.78 18.38
N GLN A 229 -8.89 -0.23 18.51
CA GLN A 229 -9.40 -0.67 19.80
C GLN A 229 -8.27 -1.11 20.75
N HIS A 230 -7.25 -1.78 20.21
CA HIS A 230 -6.08 -2.19 20.99
C HIS A 230 -5.24 -0.97 21.44
N ILE A 231 -4.99 0.01 20.57
CA ILE A 231 -4.31 1.26 20.93
C ILE A 231 -5.05 1.96 22.07
N THR A 232 -6.37 2.04 21.99
CA THR A 232 -7.22 2.67 23.02
C THR A 232 -7.18 1.89 24.34
N ALA A 233 -7.21 0.55 24.28
CA ALA A 233 -7.11 -0.30 25.48
C ALA A 233 -5.74 -0.14 26.20
N LEU A 234 -4.68 0.23 25.46
CA LEU A 234 -3.36 0.55 26.01
C LEU A 234 -3.23 2.01 26.47
N GLY A 235 -4.32 2.78 26.52
CA GLY A 235 -4.36 4.16 27.00
C GLY A 235 -4.02 5.22 25.95
N GLY A 236 -3.90 4.84 24.67
CA GLY A 236 -3.83 5.78 23.55
C GLY A 236 -5.20 6.41 23.26
N GLU A 237 -5.21 7.53 22.55
CA GLU A 237 -6.41 8.23 22.11
C GLU A 237 -6.41 8.35 20.59
N VAL A 238 -7.59 8.18 19.95
CA VAL A 238 -7.76 8.38 18.52
C VAL A 238 -8.95 9.31 18.30
N ASN A 239 -8.67 10.50 17.76
CA ASN A 239 -9.64 11.56 17.54
C ASN A 239 -9.89 11.70 16.04
N PHE A 240 -11.13 11.45 15.63
CA PHE A 240 -11.58 11.60 14.25
C PHE A 240 -12.23 12.96 14.01
N GLY A 241 -12.33 13.39 12.73
CA GLY A 241 -12.82 14.71 12.38
C GLY A 241 -11.92 15.82 12.94
N SER A 242 -10.63 15.54 13.08
CA SER A 242 -9.66 16.37 13.77
C SER A 242 -8.47 16.67 12.87
N CYS A 243 -8.41 17.89 12.32
CA CYS A 243 -7.44 18.31 11.31
C CYS A 243 -6.31 19.15 11.93
N LEU A 244 -5.06 18.83 11.62
CA LEU A 244 -3.91 19.67 11.97
C LEU A 244 -4.02 21.02 11.24
N LYS A 245 -3.97 22.12 12.00
CA LYS A 245 -3.92 23.49 11.46
C LYS A 245 -2.56 24.12 11.59
N LYS A 246 -1.85 23.85 12.71
CA LYS A 246 -0.55 24.44 12.97
C LYS A 246 0.31 23.52 13.84
N ILE A 247 1.62 23.56 13.63
CA ILE A 247 2.64 23.02 14.54
C ILE A 247 3.22 24.22 15.28
N GLU A 248 3.13 24.24 16.60
CA GLU A 248 3.72 25.29 17.42
C GLU A 248 5.21 25.00 17.58
N ILE A 249 6.02 25.94 17.14
CA ILE A 249 7.49 25.84 17.14
C ILE A 249 8.07 26.98 17.98
N LYS A 250 8.92 26.62 18.92
CA LYS A 250 9.67 27.58 19.73
C LYS A 250 11.14 27.15 19.75
N ASP A 251 12.03 28.10 19.44
CA ASP A 251 13.48 27.88 19.40
C ASP A 251 13.90 26.66 18.54
N GLY A 252 13.23 26.47 17.38
CA GLY A 252 13.48 25.36 16.45
C GLY A 252 12.98 23.99 16.93
N LYS A 253 12.13 23.96 17.96
CA LYS A 253 11.58 22.73 18.55
C LYS A 253 10.07 22.76 18.58
N VAL A 254 9.43 21.60 18.37
CA VAL A 254 8.00 21.43 18.59
C VAL A 254 7.68 21.68 20.06
N CYS A 255 6.65 22.49 20.32
CA CYS A 255 6.10 22.71 21.66
C CYS A 255 4.58 22.46 21.75
N GLY A 256 3.93 22.23 20.63
CA GLY A 256 2.50 21.92 20.56
C GLY A 256 1.99 21.79 19.12
N VAL A 257 0.71 21.50 19.01
CA VAL A 257 -0.06 21.50 17.76
C VAL A 257 -1.38 22.24 17.97
N VAL A 258 -1.90 22.87 16.93
CA VAL A 258 -3.26 23.39 16.87
C VAL A 258 -4.09 22.48 16.00
N ILE A 259 -5.17 21.99 16.55
CA ILE A 259 -6.11 21.05 15.91
C ILE A 259 -7.46 21.76 15.75
N ALA A 260 -8.08 21.56 14.59
CA ALA A 260 -9.47 21.96 14.38
C ALA A 260 -10.37 20.74 14.30
N ASP A 261 -11.47 20.78 15.03
CA ASP A 261 -12.55 19.79 14.98
C ASP A 261 -13.93 20.51 14.87
N LYS A 262 -15.00 19.76 15.08
CA LYS A 262 -16.39 20.27 15.03
C LYS A 262 -16.69 21.38 16.05
N ASP A 263 -15.94 21.45 17.15
CA ASP A 263 -16.14 22.38 18.26
C ASP A 263 -15.23 23.64 18.14
N GLY A 264 -14.30 23.64 17.17
CA GLY A 264 -13.40 24.76 16.87
C GLY A 264 -11.92 24.39 16.91
N GLU A 265 -11.05 25.41 17.00
CA GLU A 265 -9.62 25.21 17.09
C GLU A 265 -9.16 25.24 18.56
N TYR A 266 -8.26 24.30 18.89
CA TYR A 266 -7.62 24.26 20.20
C TYR A 266 -6.14 23.85 20.09
N ALA A 267 -5.35 24.31 21.05
CA ALA A 267 -3.94 23.94 21.15
C ALA A 267 -3.75 22.73 22.08
N ARG A 268 -2.84 21.84 21.68
CA ARG A 268 -2.34 20.74 22.52
C ARG A 268 -0.84 20.83 22.64
N LYS A 269 -0.34 20.87 23.86
CA LYS A 269 1.10 20.79 24.13
C LYS A 269 1.63 19.40 23.81
N CYS A 270 2.77 19.33 23.18
CA CYS A 270 3.54 18.13 22.95
C CYS A 270 4.96 18.51 22.49
N SER A 271 5.92 17.63 22.69
CA SER A 271 7.32 17.81 22.24
C SER A 271 7.67 16.94 21.05
N LYS A 272 6.79 16.02 20.66
CA LYS A 272 7.03 15.04 19.58
C LYS A 272 5.79 14.86 18.74
N VAL A 273 5.94 15.03 17.42
CA VAL A 273 4.87 14.90 16.43
C VAL A 273 5.31 13.95 15.32
N CYS A 274 4.63 12.81 15.16
CA CYS A 274 4.72 11.98 13.96
C CYS A 274 3.78 12.55 12.90
N LEU A 275 4.32 13.00 11.77
CA LEU A 275 3.56 13.60 10.68
C LEU A 275 3.31 12.57 9.58
N ALA A 276 2.20 11.82 9.68
CA ALA A 276 1.82 10.70 8.82
C ALA A 276 0.61 11.02 7.92
N ILE A 277 0.62 12.21 7.30
CA ILE A 277 -0.52 12.86 6.63
C ILE A 277 -0.97 12.25 5.31
N GLY A 278 -0.21 11.30 4.73
CA GLY A 278 -0.47 10.76 3.39
C GLY A 278 -0.17 11.75 2.26
N HIS A 279 -0.21 11.27 1.02
CA HIS A 279 0.17 12.06 -0.16
C HIS A 279 -0.87 13.08 -0.63
N SER A 280 -2.11 13.02 -0.13
CA SER A 280 -3.22 13.86 -0.60
C SER A 280 -3.51 15.09 0.26
N SER A 281 -2.82 15.28 1.40
CA SER A 281 -2.99 16.42 2.32
C SER A 281 -2.30 17.69 1.81
N ARG A 282 -2.79 18.18 0.67
CA ARG A 282 -2.16 19.29 -0.08
C ARG A 282 -2.16 20.60 0.68
N ASP A 283 -3.22 20.88 1.42
CA ASP A 283 -3.34 22.00 2.37
C ASP A 283 -2.24 21.96 3.43
N THR A 284 -1.96 20.78 3.97
CA THR A 284 -0.88 20.60 4.96
C THR A 284 0.50 20.81 4.32
N PHE A 285 0.74 20.35 3.09
CA PHE A 285 2.00 20.63 2.38
C PHE A 285 2.18 22.13 2.12
N GLU A 286 1.12 22.84 1.70
CA GLU A 286 1.14 24.29 1.52
C GLU A 286 1.46 25.02 2.83
N TYR A 287 0.83 24.59 3.94
CA TYR A 287 1.13 25.10 5.28
C TYR A 287 2.60 24.86 5.67
N LEU A 288 3.10 23.63 5.56
CA LEU A 288 4.49 23.30 5.91
C LEU A 288 5.50 24.11 5.09
N HIS A 289 5.21 24.32 3.81
CA HIS A 289 6.04 25.15 2.94
C HIS A 289 6.04 26.62 3.38
N SER A 290 4.89 27.17 3.79
CA SER A 290 4.79 28.54 4.29
C SER A 290 5.54 28.76 5.61
N GLU A 291 5.68 27.71 6.43
CA GLU A 291 6.46 27.71 7.68
C GLU A 291 7.96 27.40 7.46
N ASN A 292 8.41 27.34 6.20
CA ASN A 292 9.81 27.05 5.84
C ASN A 292 10.32 25.69 6.36
N ILE A 293 9.47 24.69 6.45
CA ILE A 293 9.89 23.31 6.68
C ILE A 293 10.61 22.80 5.42
N ASP A 294 11.79 22.20 5.60
CA ASP A 294 12.60 21.70 4.50
C ASP A 294 11.87 20.62 3.71
N MET A 295 11.62 20.92 2.44
CA MET A 295 10.93 20.04 1.49
C MET A 295 11.56 20.14 0.10
N GLU A 296 11.46 19.08 -0.68
CA GLU A 296 11.92 19.03 -2.07
C GLU A 296 10.85 18.46 -3.01
N PRO A 297 10.83 18.87 -4.30
CA PRO A 297 9.97 18.26 -5.29
C PRO A 297 10.43 16.82 -5.56
N LYS A 298 9.48 15.92 -5.73
CA LYS A 298 9.75 14.49 -5.93
C LYS A 298 9.09 14.01 -7.22
N PRO A 299 9.79 13.28 -8.11
CA PRO A 299 9.19 12.63 -9.26
C PRO A 299 8.09 11.65 -8.86
N PHE A 300 7.04 11.57 -9.68
CA PHE A 300 5.92 10.66 -9.55
C PHE A 300 5.48 10.16 -10.93
N ALA A 301 4.31 9.55 -11.05
CA ALA A 301 3.81 9.11 -12.33
C ALA A 301 2.32 9.45 -12.48
N VAL A 302 1.89 9.69 -13.72
CA VAL A 302 0.51 10.01 -14.06
C VAL A 302 0.05 9.24 -15.29
N GLY A 303 -1.25 9.04 -15.43
CA GLY A 303 -1.80 8.36 -16.59
C GLY A 303 -3.28 8.06 -16.45
N VAL A 304 -3.67 6.92 -16.96
CA VAL A 304 -5.05 6.43 -16.96
C VAL A 304 -5.13 5.06 -16.30
N ARG A 305 -6.33 4.67 -15.89
CA ARG A 305 -6.61 3.30 -15.46
C ARG A 305 -7.22 2.53 -16.62
N ILE A 306 -6.75 1.32 -16.87
CA ILE A 306 -7.25 0.43 -17.92
C ILE A 306 -7.96 -0.77 -17.31
N GLU A 307 -9.10 -1.14 -17.89
CA GLU A 307 -9.87 -2.33 -17.53
C GLU A 307 -9.86 -3.36 -18.65
N HIS A 308 -9.72 -4.62 -18.27
CA HIS A 308 -9.84 -5.80 -19.14
C HIS A 308 -10.70 -6.85 -18.45
N PRO A 309 -11.37 -7.74 -19.19
CA PRO A 309 -12.01 -8.92 -18.58
C PRO A 309 -11.00 -9.71 -17.75
N GLN A 310 -11.33 -10.04 -16.49
CA GLN A 310 -10.44 -10.84 -15.63
C GLN A 310 -10.15 -12.20 -16.24
N GLU A 311 -11.12 -12.79 -16.94
CA GLU A 311 -10.97 -14.07 -17.63
C GLU A 311 -9.87 -14.01 -18.71
N MET A 312 -9.79 -12.91 -19.49
CA MET A 312 -8.71 -12.70 -20.46
C MET A 312 -7.33 -12.74 -19.78
N ILE A 313 -7.21 -12.10 -18.61
CA ILE A 313 -5.96 -12.11 -17.85
C ILE A 313 -5.66 -13.49 -17.29
N ASN A 314 -6.67 -14.21 -16.78
CA ASN A 314 -6.53 -15.59 -16.30
C ASN A 314 -6.08 -16.53 -17.42
N CYS A 315 -6.68 -16.47 -18.59
CA CYS A 315 -6.29 -17.28 -19.76
C CYS A 315 -4.84 -16.97 -20.19
N ASN A 316 -4.46 -15.71 -20.20
CA ASN A 316 -3.08 -15.33 -20.47
C ASN A 316 -2.08 -15.87 -19.45
N ALA A 317 -2.45 -15.94 -18.18
CA ALA A 317 -1.57 -16.40 -17.11
C ALA A 317 -1.51 -17.94 -17.00
N TYR A 318 -2.66 -18.61 -17.13
CA TYR A 318 -2.85 -20.01 -16.74
C TYR A 318 -3.17 -20.94 -17.91
N ALA A 319 -3.54 -20.41 -19.09
CA ALA A 319 -4.14 -21.16 -20.19
C ALA A 319 -5.35 -21.99 -19.68
N ASP A 320 -5.59 -23.17 -20.23
CA ASP A 320 -6.68 -24.08 -19.83
C ASP A 320 -6.29 -24.94 -18.61
N ALA A 321 -5.80 -24.30 -17.53
CA ALA A 321 -5.44 -25.02 -16.32
C ALA A 321 -6.67 -25.70 -15.69
N ALA A 322 -6.54 -26.99 -15.35
CA ALA A 322 -7.62 -27.81 -14.83
C ALA A 322 -7.99 -27.53 -13.36
N TYR A 323 -7.44 -26.47 -12.76
CA TYR A 323 -7.61 -26.16 -11.35
C TYR A 323 -8.27 -24.79 -11.18
N GLU A 324 -9.02 -24.63 -10.10
CA GLU A 324 -9.42 -23.32 -9.63
C GLU A 324 -8.19 -22.57 -9.08
N LEU A 325 -7.83 -21.48 -9.73
CA LEU A 325 -6.67 -20.68 -9.41
C LEU A 325 -7.10 -19.26 -9.00
N PRO A 326 -6.31 -18.57 -8.17
CA PRO A 326 -6.65 -17.20 -7.80
C PRO A 326 -6.68 -16.27 -9.03
N ALA A 327 -7.47 -15.20 -8.97
CA ALA A 327 -7.50 -14.19 -10.03
C ALA A 327 -6.08 -13.74 -10.38
N ALA A 328 -5.73 -13.87 -11.67
CA ALA A 328 -4.39 -13.58 -12.16
C ALA A 328 -4.08 -12.09 -12.10
N ASP A 329 -2.87 -11.76 -11.70
CA ASP A 329 -2.32 -10.43 -11.71
C ASP A 329 -1.18 -10.30 -12.73
N TYR A 330 -0.86 -9.06 -13.10
CA TYR A 330 0.26 -8.77 -13.98
C TYR A 330 1.07 -7.56 -13.51
N LYS A 331 2.33 -7.50 -13.97
CA LYS A 331 3.18 -6.33 -13.89
C LYS A 331 3.93 -6.21 -15.19
N VAL A 332 3.69 -5.15 -15.94
CA VAL A 332 4.33 -4.89 -17.23
C VAL A 332 5.00 -3.52 -17.24
N THR A 333 6.08 -3.42 -17.98
CA THR A 333 6.87 -2.20 -18.16
C THR A 333 7.29 -2.07 -19.60
N TYR A 334 7.35 -0.83 -20.09
CA TYR A 334 7.81 -0.52 -21.43
C TYR A 334 8.63 0.79 -21.40
N LYS A 335 9.57 0.93 -22.31
CA LYS A 335 10.29 2.18 -22.58
C LYS A 335 9.92 2.68 -23.95
N THR A 336 9.42 3.90 -24.02
CA THR A 336 9.00 4.51 -25.28
C THR A 336 10.17 4.74 -26.22
N LYS A 337 9.90 4.72 -27.52
CA LYS A 337 10.92 4.91 -28.58
C LYS A 337 10.54 6.00 -29.57
N ASN A 338 9.23 6.28 -29.69
CA ASN A 338 8.67 7.16 -30.70
C ASN A 338 8.11 8.47 -30.10
N THR A 339 8.39 8.74 -28.83
CA THR A 339 8.02 9.98 -28.14
C THR A 339 9.20 10.97 -28.12
N ASP A 340 8.93 12.21 -27.67
CA ASP A 340 9.91 13.31 -27.59
C ASP A 340 11.22 12.95 -26.85
N LYS A 341 11.10 12.14 -25.80
CA LYS A 341 12.21 11.54 -25.05
C LYS A 341 11.82 10.14 -24.58
N GLU A 342 12.81 9.27 -24.32
CA GLU A 342 12.55 7.95 -23.72
C GLU A 342 11.86 8.11 -22.37
N ARG A 343 10.66 7.52 -22.21
CA ARG A 343 9.89 7.52 -20.98
C ARG A 343 9.57 6.10 -20.54
N GLY A 344 9.56 5.87 -19.22
CA GLY A 344 9.08 4.62 -18.66
C GLY A 344 7.55 4.63 -18.60
N VAL A 345 6.92 3.62 -19.20
CA VAL A 345 5.49 3.32 -19.06
C VAL A 345 5.34 2.01 -18.33
N TYR A 346 4.48 1.96 -17.32
CA TYR A 346 4.32 0.74 -16.53
C TYR A 346 2.93 0.59 -15.91
N SER A 347 2.55 -0.68 -15.68
CA SER A 347 1.36 -0.98 -14.90
C SER A 347 1.62 -0.73 -13.42
N PHE A 348 0.69 -0.09 -12.74
CA PHE A 348 0.79 0.21 -11.32
C PHE A 348 -0.52 -0.13 -10.61
N CYS A 349 -0.43 -0.56 -9.35
CA CYS A 349 -1.57 -0.91 -8.51
C CYS A 349 -2.65 -1.72 -9.26
N MET A 350 -2.22 -2.80 -9.98
CA MET A 350 -3.12 -3.70 -10.70
C MET A 350 -4.02 -4.41 -9.69
N CYS A 351 -5.33 -4.36 -9.91
CA CYS A 351 -6.38 -4.92 -9.06
C CYS A 351 -7.09 -6.05 -9.80
N PRO A 352 -6.73 -7.32 -9.53
CA PRO A 352 -7.43 -8.47 -10.08
C PRO A 352 -8.87 -8.52 -9.57
N GLY A 353 -9.82 -8.86 -10.44
CA GLY A 353 -11.24 -8.96 -10.08
C GLY A 353 -11.70 -7.76 -9.25
N GLY A 354 -11.35 -6.55 -9.69
CA GLY A 354 -11.53 -5.33 -8.92
C GLY A 354 -12.36 -4.26 -9.61
N TYR A 355 -12.37 -3.09 -9.01
CA TYR A 355 -13.15 -1.93 -9.46
C TYR A 355 -12.22 -0.73 -9.65
N VAL A 356 -12.50 0.10 -10.64
CA VAL A 356 -12.03 1.48 -10.66
C VAL A 356 -12.91 2.28 -9.70
N VAL A 357 -12.32 3.21 -8.96
CA VAL A 357 -13.05 4.03 -7.99
C VAL A 357 -12.80 5.51 -8.23
N ASN A 358 -13.86 6.33 -8.12
CA ASN A 358 -13.68 7.76 -7.99
C ASN A 358 -13.02 8.04 -6.63
N ALA A 359 -11.77 8.52 -6.68
CA ALA A 359 -10.92 8.74 -5.51
C ALA A 359 -10.68 10.23 -5.23
N SER A 360 -11.57 11.09 -5.71
CA SER A 360 -11.53 12.53 -5.52
C SER A 360 -11.51 12.92 -4.03
N SER A 361 -10.84 14.00 -3.70
CA SER A 361 -10.78 14.56 -2.34
C SER A 361 -10.80 16.10 -2.30
N GLU A 362 -10.85 16.76 -3.46
CA GLU A 362 -10.98 18.21 -3.58
C GLU A 362 -12.13 18.54 -4.55
N ASN A 363 -12.92 19.55 -4.23
CA ASN A 363 -14.03 20.01 -5.08
C ASN A 363 -13.54 20.44 -6.45
N GLY A 364 -14.31 20.13 -7.50
CA GLY A 364 -13.98 20.50 -8.89
C GLY A 364 -12.78 19.73 -9.45
N ARG A 365 -12.46 18.56 -8.91
CA ARG A 365 -11.32 17.73 -9.30
C ARG A 365 -11.71 16.27 -9.32
N THR A 366 -11.34 15.55 -10.37
CA THR A 366 -11.61 14.11 -10.50
C THR A 366 -10.31 13.35 -10.61
N CYS A 367 -10.12 12.36 -9.75
CA CYS A 367 -9.07 11.36 -9.91
C CYS A 367 -9.62 9.96 -9.65
N VAL A 368 -8.95 8.97 -10.23
CA VAL A 368 -9.33 7.56 -10.08
C VAL A 368 -8.24 6.77 -9.37
N ASN A 369 -8.65 5.67 -8.76
CA ASN A 369 -7.77 4.65 -8.22
C ASN A 369 -8.42 3.28 -8.47
N GLY A 370 -7.81 2.18 -8.03
CA GLY A 370 -8.37 0.84 -8.09
C GLY A 370 -8.49 0.20 -6.72
N MET A 371 -9.51 -0.61 -6.54
CA MET A 371 -9.70 -1.42 -5.34
C MET A 371 -10.14 -2.83 -5.70
N SER A 372 -9.92 -3.77 -4.78
CA SER A 372 -10.51 -5.10 -4.81
C SER A 372 -10.98 -5.51 -3.42
N TYR A 373 -12.04 -6.29 -3.37
CA TYR A 373 -12.40 -7.05 -2.17
C TYR A 373 -11.47 -8.27 -2.02
N SER A 374 -11.50 -8.90 -0.86
CA SER A 374 -10.68 -10.08 -0.58
C SER A 374 -10.92 -11.25 -1.56
N GLY A 375 -12.15 -11.40 -2.06
CA GLY A 375 -12.52 -12.41 -3.05
C GLY A 375 -11.95 -12.18 -4.45
N ARG A 376 -11.66 -10.93 -4.85
CA ARG A 376 -11.19 -10.58 -6.21
C ARG A 376 -12.06 -11.18 -7.32
N ASP A 377 -13.38 -11.07 -7.16
CA ASP A 377 -14.40 -11.78 -7.95
C ASP A 377 -15.20 -10.88 -8.90
N SER A 378 -14.79 -9.60 -9.06
CA SER A 378 -15.38 -8.75 -10.09
C SER A 378 -15.00 -9.21 -11.50
N ARG A 379 -15.83 -8.89 -12.49
CA ARG A 379 -15.64 -9.30 -13.87
C ARG A 379 -14.38 -8.75 -14.52
N ASN A 380 -13.87 -7.60 -14.08
CA ASN A 380 -12.72 -6.93 -14.67
C ASN A 380 -11.49 -6.98 -13.77
N ALA A 381 -10.34 -7.11 -14.41
CA ALA A 381 -9.05 -6.71 -13.89
C ALA A 381 -8.81 -5.24 -14.26
N ASN A 382 -8.22 -4.44 -13.38
CA ASN A 382 -7.82 -3.09 -13.75
C ASN A 382 -6.42 -2.74 -13.25
N SER A 383 -5.74 -1.83 -13.93
CA SER A 383 -4.48 -1.25 -13.46
C SER A 383 -4.28 0.17 -13.96
N ALA A 384 -3.57 0.98 -13.22
CA ALA A 384 -3.05 2.22 -13.77
C ALA A 384 -1.97 1.92 -14.83
N ILE A 385 -2.03 2.63 -15.95
CA ILE A 385 -0.98 2.72 -16.96
C ILE A 385 -0.42 4.12 -16.87
N ILE A 386 0.78 4.23 -16.33
CA ILE A 386 1.35 5.49 -15.87
C ILE A 386 2.72 5.74 -16.49
N VAL A 387 3.00 7.02 -16.67
CA VAL A 387 4.24 7.56 -17.23
C VAL A 387 4.93 8.39 -16.16
N THR A 388 6.22 8.17 -15.96
CA THR A 388 7.01 8.95 -15.00
C THR A 388 7.13 10.40 -15.45
N VAL A 389 6.85 11.31 -14.52
CA VAL A 389 7.04 12.76 -14.67
C VAL A 389 7.95 13.29 -13.55
N GLY A 390 8.70 14.31 -13.84
CA GLY A 390 9.67 14.92 -12.93
C GLY A 390 9.64 16.43 -12.97
N PRO A 391 10.53 17.10 -12.21
CA PRO A 391 10.61 18.57 -12.19
C PRO A 391 10.76 19.22 -13.58
N ASP A 392 11.41 18.55 -14.53
CA ASP A 392 11.51 19.03 -15.92
C ASP A 392 10.16 19.06 -16.66
N ASP A 393 9.17 18.30 -16.18
CA ASP A 393 7.83 18.22 -16.78
C ASP A 393 6.83 19.15 -16.07
N PHE A 394 6.96 19.38 -14.75
CA PHE A 394 5.99 20.12 -13.95
C PHE A 394 6.55 21.37 -13.22
N GLY A 395 7.85 21.61 -13.27
CA GLY A 395 8.51 22.74 -12.59
C GLY A 395 9.35 22.31 -11.39
N HIS A 396 10.32 23.17 -11.01
CA HIS A 396 11.31 22.89 -9.97
C HIS A 396 10.90 23.41 -8.59
N GLY A 397 9.78 24.11 -8.46
CA GLY A 397 9.23 24.55 -7.18
C GLY A 397 8.73 23.38 -6.35
N VAL A 398 8.88 23.47 -5.03
CA VAL A 398 8.49 22.40 -4.08
C VAL A 398 7.05 21.93 -4.28
N LEU A 399 6.12 22.85 -4.55
CA LEU A 399 4.70 22.56 -4.71
C LEU A 399 4.26 22.40 -6.18
N ASP A 400 5.17 22.49 -7.16
CA ASP A 400 4.78 22.47 -8.57
C ASP A 400 4.22 21.12 -9.00
N GLY A 401 4.70 20.02 -8.42
CA GLY A 401 4.11 18.70 -8.62
C GLY A 401 2.65 18.62 -8.13
N ILE A 402 2.31 19.27 -7.01
CA ILE A 402 0.93 19.38 -6.51
C ILE A 402 0.07 20.20 -7.49
N LYS A 403 0.57 21.33 -7.97
CA LYS A 403 -0.14 22.16 -8.96
C LYS A 403 -0.40 21.38 -10.25
N PHE A 404 0.58 20.62 -10.71
CA PHE A 404 0.45 19.76 -11.89
C PHE A 404 -0.63 18.68 -11.70
N GLN A 405 -0.62 17.95 -10.58
CA GLN A 405 -1.68 16.98 -10.26
C GLN A 405 -3.06 17.67 -10.25
N ARG A 406 -3.19 18.81 -9.59
CA ARG A 406 -4.44 19.57 -9.50
C ARG A 406 -4.95 20.03 -10.88
N GLN A 407 -4.04 20.40 -11.78
CA GLN A 407 -4.42 20.77 -13.15
C GLN A 407 -4.99 19.57 -13.91
N LEU A 408 -4.34 18.40 -13.84
CA LEU A 408 -4.84 17.18 -14.47
C LEU A 408 -6.22 16.77 -13.92
N GLU A 409 -6.39 16.85 -12.60
CA GLU A 409 -7.65 16.52 -11.92
C GLU A 409 -8.77 17.52 -12.26
N ALA A 410 -8.46 18.81 -12.43
CA ALA A 410 -9.40 19.83 -12.89
C ALA A 410 -9.81 19.58 -14.34
N ASN A 411 -8.86 19.24 -15.22
CA ASN A 411 -9.15 18.87 -16.60
C ASN A 411 -10.07 17.63 -16.66
N ALA A 412 -9.78 16.60 -15.83
CA ALA A 412 -10.62 15.41 -15.75
C ALA A 412 -12.04 15.71 -15.25
N TYR A 413 -12.18 16.61 -14.27
CA TYR A 413 -13.48 17.07 -13.79
C TYR A 413 -14.28 17.80 -14.89
N ALA A 414 -13.63 18.69 -15.63
CA ALA A 414 -14.26 19.43 -16.72
C ALA A 414 -14.68 18.51 -17.87
N GLU A 415 -13.79 17.64 -18.35
CA GLU A 415 -14.07 16.67 -19.42
C GLU A 415 -15.16 15.67 -19.03
N GLY A 416 -15.17 15.24 -17.76
CA GLY A 416 -16.16 14.33 -17.21
C GLY A 416 -17.45 14.99 -16.76
N ASN A 417 -17.57 16.32 -16.85
CA ASN A 417 -18.70 17.07 -16.31
C ASN A 417 -19.03 16.68 -14.86
N GLY A 418 -17.99 16.58 -14.02
CA GLY A 418 -18.08 16.17 -12.61
C GLY A 418 -18.07 14.66 -12.37
N LYS A 419 -18.21 13.84 -13.41
CA LYS A 419 -18.15 12.37 -13.36
C LYS A 419 -16.76 11.86 -13.74
N VAL A 420 -16.52 10.55 -13.60
CA VAL A 420 -15.29 9.93 -14.08
C VAL A 420 -15.28 9.91 -15.61
N PRO A 421 -14.32 10.57 -16.29
CA PRO A 421 -14.20 10.49 -17.74
C PRO A 421 -13.70 9.11 -18.16
N VAL A 422 -14.39 8.52 -19.14
CA VAL A 422 -14.15 7.16 -19.67
C VAL A 422 -14.00 7.22 -21.19
N GLN A 423 -13.10 6.43 -21.73
CA GLN A 423 -12.83 6.31 -23.16
C GLN A 423 -12.39 4.89 -23.52
N LEU A 424 -12.79 4.35 -24.66
CA LEU A 424 -12.23 3.10 -25.17
C LEU A 424 -10.81 3.32 -25.71
N PHE A 425 -9.93 2.34 -25.52
CA PHE A 425 -8.53 2.45 -25.97
C PHE A 425 -8.41 2.75 -27.47
N GLY A 426 -9.22 2.12 -28.31
CA GLY A 426 -9.21 2.36 -29.76
C GLY A 426 -9.58 3.79 -30.15
N ASP A 427 -10.44 4.45 -29.38
CA ASP A 427 -10.84 5.84 -29.59
C ASP A 427 -9.80 6.81 -29.00
N PHE A 428 -9.22 6.46 -27.84
CA PHE A 428 -8.10 7.19 -27.24
C PHE A 428 -6.89 7.25 -28.21
N GLU A 429 -6.56 6.13 -28.85
CA GLU A 429 -5.50 6.07 -29.87
C GLU A 429 -5.78 7.04 -31.02
N LYS A 430 -7.03 7.10 -31.52
CA LYS A 430 -7.46 7.96 -32.63
C LYS A 430 -7.74 9.40 -32.22
N ASN A 431 -7.68 9.73 -30.93
CA ASN A 431 -8.03 11.03 -30.38
C ASN A 431 -9.49 11.44 -30.70
N ILE A 432 -10.44 10.52 -30.53
CA ILE A 432 -11.88 10.76 -30.71
C ILE A 432 -12.64 10.35 -29.44
N THR A 433 -13.71 11.06 -29.13
CA THR A 433 -14.58 10.72 -28.00
C THR A 433 -15.34 9.42 -28.26
N THR A 434 -15.37 8.51 -27.30
CA THR A 434 -16.20 7.29 -27.34
C THR A 434 -17.67 7.66 -27.29
N THR A 435 -18.50 6.96 -28.05
CA THR A 435 -19.94 7.14 -28.09
C THR A 435 -20.73 5.93 -27.62
N GLU A 436 -20.13 4.74 -27.67
CA GLU A 436 -20.73 3.48 -27.25
C GLU A 436 -19.67 2.52 -26.68
N LEU A 437 -20.07 1.61 -25.81
CA LEU A 437 -19.20 0.57 -25.27
C LEU A 437 -19.00 -0.56 -26.28
N GLY A 438 -17.87 -1.27 -26.16
CA GLY A 438 -17.65 -2.58 -26.78
C GLY A 438 -18.13 -3.73 -25.89
N GLU A 439 -17.43 -4.87 -25.94
CA GLU A 439 -17.72 -6.04 -25.09
C GLU A 439 -17.31 -5.82 -23.64
N VAL A 440 -16.34 -4.92 -23.38
CA VAL A 440 -15.86 -4.63 -22.03
C VAL A 440 -16.72 -3.52 -21.41
N GLU A 441 -17.52 -3.92 -20.42
CA GLU A 441 -18.30 -2.94 -19.64
C GLU A 441 -17.48 -2.46 -18.44
N PRO A 442 -17.51 -1.14 -18.12
CA PRO A 442 -16.79 -0.59 -16.98
C PRO A 442 -17.22 -1.19 -15.64
N CYS A 443 -16.25 -1.47 -14.76
CA CYS A 443 -16.47 -1.81 -13.35
C CYS A 443 -16.06 -0.63 -12.48
N ILE A 444 -16.83 0.45 -12.48
CA ILE A 444 -16.51 1.73 -11.82
C ILE A 444 -17.42 1.93 -10.61
N LYS A 445 -16.84 2.36 -9.48
CA LYS A 445 -17.56 2.91 -8.32
C LYS A 445 -17.59 4.43 -8.44
N GLY A 446 -18.78 4.99 -8.58
CA GLY A 446 -19.05 6.37 -8.95
C GLY A 446 -19.63 6.48 -10.35
N GLU A 447 -20.26 7.63 -10.64
CA GLU A 447 -20.78 7.90 -11.97
C GLU A 447 -19.65 8.13 -12.99
N TYR A 448 -19.84 7.70 -14.22
CA TYR A 448 -18.92 7.95 -15.33
C TYR A 448 -19.62 8.55 -16.54
N THR A 449 -18.84 9.12 -17.44
CA THR A 449 -19.33 9.63 -18.73
C THR A 449 -18.26 9.44 -19.81
N PHE A 450 -18.71 9.31 -21.06
CA PHE A 450 -17.77 9.26 -22.19
C PHE A 450 -17.14 10.63 -22.41
N ALA A 451 -15.83 10.65 -22.56
CA ALA A 451 -15.04 11.86 -22.69
C ALA A 451 -13.75 11.58 -23.49
N ASN A 452 -13.02 12.62 -23.87
CA ASN A 452 -11.73 12.45 -24.51
C ASN A 452 -10.59 12.64 -23.50
N LEU A 453 -9.99 11.55 -23.03
CA LEU A 453 -8.90 11.56 -22.05
C LEU A 453 -7.61 12.23 -22.57
N ARG A 454 -7.47 12.44 -23.88
CA ARG A 454 -6.36 13.22 -24.42
C ARG A 454 -6.45 14.72 -24.08
N ASN A 455 -7.65 15.23 -23.77
CA ASN A 455 -7.82 16.60 -23.27
C ASN A 455 -7.44 16.73 -21.78
N VAL A 456 -7.37 15.63 -21.06
CA VAL A 456 -7.03 15.61 -19.62
C VAL A 456 -5.54 15.65 -19.37
N LEU A 457 -4.77 14.90 -20.17
CA LEU A 457 -3.35 14.65 -19.98
C LEU A 457 -2.50 15.36 -21.05
N PRO A 458 -1.27 15.76 -20.76
CA PRO A 458 -0.33 16.26 -21.77
C PRO A 458 -0.07 15.23 -22.89
N SER A 459 0.13 15.70 -24.12
CA SER A 459 0.32 14.84 -25.30
C SER A 459 1.46 13.83 -25.12
N TYR A 460 2.57 14.24 -24.54
CA TYR A 460 3.70 13.33 -24.28
C TYR A 460 3.33 12.17 -23.33
N VAL A 461 2.38 12.37 -22.41
CA VAL A 461 1.86 11.29 -21.55
C VAL A 461 0.93 10.38 -22.34
N THR A 462 -0.04 10.97 -23.09
CA THR A 462 -1.03 10.18 -23.84
C THR A 462 -0.38 9.34 -24.92
N ASP A 463 0.59 9.89 -25.66
CA ASP A 463 1.33 9.17 -26.70
C ASP A 463 2.21 8.06 -26.11
N SER A 464 2.82 8.33 -24.94
CA SER A 464 3.54 7.29 -24.19
C SER A 464 2.63 6.15 -23.73
N VAL A 465 1.41 6.46 -23.27
CA VAL A 465 0.42 5.45 -22.87
C VAL A 465 0.03 4.58 -24.06
N VAL A 466 -0.26 5.16 -25.24
CA VAL A 466 -0.60 4.41 -26.45
C VAL A 466 0.54 3.47 -26.83
N GLU A 467 1.77 3.98 -26.92
CA GLU A 467 2.95 3.15 -27.27
C GLU A 467 3.19 2.06 -26.22
N GLY A 468 3.01 2.38 -24.93
CA GLY A 468 3.14 1.43 -23.83
C GLY A 468 2.13 0.29 -23.88
N VAL A 469 0.85 0.60 -24.13
CA VAL A 469 -0.23 -0.40 -24.22
C VAL A 469 0.03 -1.36 -25.36
N HIS A 470 0.42 -0.88 -26.55
CA HIS A 470 0.86 -1.75 -27.66
C HIS A 470 2.12 -2.55 -27.29
N GLY A 471 3.03 -1.97 -26.53
CA GLY A 471 4.22 -2.67 -26.04
C GLY A 471 3.89 -3.83 -25.10
N PHE A 472 2.83 -3.69 -24.30
CA PHE A 472 2.38 -4.69 -23.33
C PHE A 472 1.69 -5.88 -24.00
N SER A 473 1.06 -5.72 -25.15
CA SER A 473 0.42 -6.81 -25.91
C SER A 473 1.40 -7.91 -26.32
N LYS A 474 2.71 -7.61 -26.32
CA LYS A 474 3.78 -8.60 -26.53
C LYS A 474 3.92 -9.59 -25.37
N PHE A 475 3.43 -9.25 -24.19
CA PHE A 475 3.51 -10.06 -22.97
C PHE A 475 2.15 -10.63 -22.56
N ILE A 476 1.08 -9.88 -22.83
CA ILE A 476 -0.31 -10.25 -22.50
C ILE A 476 -1.12 -10.10 -23.79
N HIS A 477 -1.53 -11.20 -24.37
CA HIS A 477 -2.32 -11.21 -25.61
C HIS A 477 -3.60 -10.38 -25.44
N ASP A 478 -3.94 -9.58 -26.45
CA ASP A 478 -5.10 -8.68 -26.47
C ASP A 478 -5.07 -7.56 -25.39
N PHE A 479 -3.89 -7.22 -24.83
CA PHE A 479 -3.81 -6.11 -23.90
C PHE A 479 -4.18 -4.76 -24.55
N ASP A 480 -3.92 -4.62 -25.85
CA ASP A 480 -4.26 -3.45 -26.67
C ASP A 480 -5.59 -3.60 -27.43
N ARG A 481 -6.51 -4.44 -26.93
CA ARG A 481 -7.85 -4.57 -27.50
C ARG A 481 -8.53 -3.20 -27.55
N LYS A 482 -9.23 -2.93 -28.65
CA LYS A 482 -9.76 -1.57 -28.92
C LYS A 482 -10.87 -1.15 -27.97
N ASP A 483 -11.58 -2.10 -27.38
CA ASP A 483 -12.66 -1.90 -26.42
C ASP A 483 -12.20 -2.02 -24.95
N ALA A 484 -10.88 -2.09 -24.67
CA ALA A 484 -10.38 -1.90 -23.31
C ALA A 484 -10.82 -0.53 -22.80
N VAL A 485 -11.34 -0.49 -21.56
CA VAL A 485 -11.89 0.74 -20.99
C VAL A 485 -10.82 1.52 -20.27
N LEU A 486 -10.62 2.78 -20.65
CA LEU A 486 -9.74 3.72 -19.97
C LEU A 486 -10.58 4.65 -19.09
N SER A 487 -10.08 4.94 -17.87
CA SER A 487 -10.66 5.91 -16.94
C SER A 487 -9.60 6.89 -16.47
N GLY A 488 -9.95 8.16 -16.27
CA GLY A 488 -8.98 9.19 -15.87
C GLY A 488 -9.46 10.08 -14.74
N VAL A 489 -8.51 10.72 -14.09
CA VAL A 489 -7.06 10.65 -14.23
C VAL A 489 -6.43 9.90 -13.06
N GLU A 490 -5.48 9.04 -13.32
CA GLU A 490 -4.62 8.49 -12.26
C GLU A 490 -3.47 9.46 -12.03
N SER A 491 -3.58 10.32 -11.03
CA SER A 491 -2.64 11.42 -10.75
C SER A 491 -1.88 11.24 -9.43
N ARG A 492 -2.35 10.36 -8.55
CA ARG A 492 -1.89 10.24 -7.15
C ARG A 492 -1.17 8.93 -6.87
N THR A 493 -0.22 8.57 -7.73
CA THR A 493 0.54 7.32 -7.60
C THR A 493 1.56 7.32 -6.46
N SER A 494 2.04 8.50 -6.07
CA SER A 494 2.91 8.73 -4.91
C SER A 494 2.92 10.21 -4.54
N SER A 495 3.52 10.55 -3.38
CA SER A 495 3.69 11.95 -2.99
C SER A 495 4.55 12.72 -4.00
N PRO A 496 4.12 13.90 -4.47
CA PRO A 496 4.91 14.75 -5.34
C PRO A 496 5.96 15.58 -4.58
N VAL A 497 5.99 15.45 -3.26
CA VAL A 497 6.86 16.19 -2.35
C VAL A 497 7.57 15.22 -1.41
N ARG A 498 8.78 15.57 -1.00
CA ARG A 498 9.48 14.94 0.12
C ARG A 498 9.72 15.97 1.21
N ILE A 499 9.34 15.62 2.46
CA ILE A 499 9.66 16.40 3.66
C ILE A 499 10.99 15.87 4.19
N ILE A 500 12.02 16.71 4.24
CA ILE A 500 13.39 16.28 4.52
C ILE A 500 13.53 15.90 6.00
N ARG A 501 14.16 14.76 6.26
CA ARG A 501 14.48 14.26 7.61
C ARG A 501 15.89 13.68 7.64
N ASN A 502 16.52 13.72 8.80
CA ASN A 502 17.85 13.15 9.05
C ASN A 502 17.80 11.61 9.30
N ASP A 503 18.94 11.01 9.63
CA ASP A 503 19.06 9.57 9.90
C ASP A 503 18.30 9.13 11.16
N GLU A 504 18.02 10.06 12.09
CA GLU A 504 17.17 9.83 13.26
C GLU A 504 15.69 10.04 12.97
N LEU A 505 15.33 10.19 11.69
CA LEU A 505 13.97 10.40 11.17
C LEU A 505 13.31 11.70 11.65
N VAL A 506 14.08 12.64 12.19
CA VAL A 506 13.64 13.98 12.62
C VAL A 506 13.77 14.95 11.45
N SER A 507 12.81 15.87 11.30
CA SER A 507 12.91 16.98 10.34
C SER A 507 14.21 17.74 10.49
N THR A 508 14.86 18.08 9.39
CA THR A 508 16.09 18.89 9.38
C THR A 508 15.85 20.32 9.85
N SER A 509 14.63 20.82 9.73
CA SER A 509 14.25 22.18 10.12
C SER A 509 13.78 22.29 11.57
N VAL A 510 13.11 21.24 12.11
CA VAL A 510 12.42 21.33 13.40
C VAL A 510 12.62 20.05 14.21
N SER A 511 13.24 20.21 15.38
CA SER A 511 13.41 19.12 16.34
C SER A 511 12.07 18.71 16.94
N GLY A 512 11.85 17.40 17.10
CA GLY A 512 10.59 16.83 17.60
C GLY A 512 9.51 16.65 16.53
N LEU A 513 9.74 17.05 15.28
CA LEU A 513 8.88 16.75 14.13
C LEU A 513 9.45 15.54 13.37
N TYR A 514 8.65 14.49 13.21
CA TYR A 514 9.01 13.23 12.56
C TYR A 514 8.17 13.01 11.28
N PRO A 515 8.65 13.47 10.11
CA PRO A 515 7.98 13.16 8.83
C PRO A 515 7.94 11.66 8.58
N CYS A 516 6.75 11.10 8.31
CA CYS A 516 6.53 9.66 8.28
C CYS A 516 5.69 9.22 7.09
N GLY A 517 6.04 8.07 6.53
CA GLY A 517 5.24 7.35 5.56
C GLY A 517 5.24 7.94 4.16
N GLU A 518 4.14 7.71 3.44
CA GLU A 518 4.02 8.08 2.02
C GLU A 518 3.92 9.59 1.82
N GLY A 519 3.20 10.30 2.68
CA GLY A 519 3.11 11.77 2.61
C GLY A 519 4.46 12.44 2.73
N ALA A 520 5.30 11.94 3.61
CA ALA A 520 6.67 12.43 3.76
C ALA A 520 7.63 12.02 2.61
N GLY A 521 7.17 11.17 1.67
CA GLY A 521 7.94 10.76 0.49
C GLY A 521 8.88 9.57 0.70
N TYR A 522 8.75 8.82 1.80
CA TYR A 522 9.63 7.69 2.17
C TYR A 522 9.00 6.30 2.03
N ALA A 523 7.72 6.23 1.71
CA ALA A 523 6.99 4.98 1.47
C ALA A 523 6.12 5.09 0.21
N GLY A 524 5.64 3.97 -0.29
CA GLY A 524 4.78 3.92 -1.48
C GLY A 524 3.79 2.75 -1.43
N GLY A 525 3.26 2.41 -0.24
CA GLY A 525 2.27 1.36 -0.06
C GLY A 525 2.09 0.99 1.41
N ILE A 526 1.10 0.15 1.72
CA ILE A 526 0.64 -0.19 3.07
C ILE A 526 1.81 -0.68 3.95
N THR A 527 2.51 -1.73 3.53
CA THR A 527 3.58 -2.34 4.34
C THR A 527 4.78 -1.41 4.52
N SER A 528 5.21 -0.70 3.47
CA SER A 528 6.35 0.23 3.58
C SER A 528 6.02 1.42 4.48
N ALA A 529 4.79 1.94 4.42
CA ALA A 529 4.33 3.01 5.30
C ALA A 529 4.23 2.53 6.76
N ALA A 530 3.68 1.33 6.99
CA ALA A 530 3.62 0.72 8.31
C ALA A 530 5.02 0.51 8.92
N VAL A 531 5.97 -0.03 8.14
CA VAL A 531 7.37 -0.19 8.57
C VAL A 531 8.02 1.14 8.91
N ASP A 532 7.73 2.19 8.14
CA ASP A 532 8.24 3.53 8.43
C ASP A 532 7.65 4.09 9.74
N GLY A 533 6.35 3.84 9.99
CA GLY A 533 5.69 4.15 11.26
C GLY A 533 6.34 3.45 12.46
N VAL A 534 6.67 2.15 12.31
CA VAL A 534 7.40 1.40 13.35
C VAL A 534 8.77 2.04 13.63
N LYS A 535 9.53 2.40 12.59
CA LYS A 535 10.84 3.05 12.74
C LYS A 535 10.72 4.39 13.46
N VAL A 536 9.75 5.22 13.08
CA VAL A 536 9.52 6.52 13.73
C VAL A 536 9.17 6.32 15.20
N ALA A 537 8.32 5.35 15.53
CA ALA A 537 7.99 5.02 16.92
C ALA A 537 9.22 4.61 17.73
N GLU A 538 10.14 3.82 17.15
CA GLU A 538 11.40 3.41 17.80
C GLU A 538 12.21 4.66 18.22
N TYR A 539 12.43 5.61 17.32
CA TYR A 539 13.17 6.84 17.62
C TYR A 539 12.46 7.74 18.63
N MET A 540 11.14 7.91 18.48
CA MET A 540 10.34 8.70 19.43
C MET A 540 10.39 8.11 20.84
N ALA A 541 10.38 6.78 20.97
CA ALA A 541 10.40 6.07 22.25
C ALA A 541 11.80 6.11 22.89
N VAL A 542 12.87 5.88 22.14
CA VAL A 542 14.26 5.95 22.64
C VAL A 542 14.58 7.34 23.17
N THR A 543 14.21 8.40 22.44
CA THR A 543 14.43 9.78 22.89
C THR A 543 13.55 10.17 24.09
N ALA A 544 12.42 9.50 24.34
CA ALA A 544 11.65 9.66 25.57
C ALA A 544 12.35 9.03 26.78
N ALA A 545 12.91 7.83 26.61
CA ALA A 545 13.62 7.11 27.67
C ALA A 545 14.95 7.78 28.11
N CYS A 546 15.56 8.60 27.22
CA CYS A 546 16.79 9.34 27.56
C CYS A 546 16.54 10.65 28.30
N MET A 547 15.29 11.14 28.37
CA MET A 547 14.93 12.41 29.03
C MET A 547 14.31 12.20 30.43
N GLY A 548 13.95 10.99 30.80
CA GLY A 548 13.47 10.59 32.14
C GLY A 548 14.57 9.90 32.95
#